data_ac6d14a775611e272dcd0638cf84491b
#
_entry.id   ac6d14a775611e272dcd0638cf84491b
#
_cell.length_a   1.000
_cell.length_b   1.000
_cell.length_c   1.000
_cell.angle_alpha   90.00
_cell.angle_beta   90.00
_cell.angle_gamma   90.00
#
_symmetry.space_group_name_H-M   'P 1'
#
loop_
_entity.id
_entity.type
_entity.pdbx_description
1 polymer ?
#
loop_
_entity_poly.entity_id
_entity_poly.type
_entity_poly.pdbx_seq_one_letter_code
_entity_poly.pdbx_strand_id
1 'polypeptide(L)'
;MRQVLSNHPIDHRFFFGNNGIRQGNPGMSDRQSNITGNRMLVIGASSGIGKALAIAANARGARVALAARRIDLLSTLAEQLDGSAHELDVSDPQAIESVVADVAARFGGLDAIVFTSAAVPFALIEDTDVTTWLHTYAVNAVGASHVLRAALPHMADNAVALVASSHDVGRPRAGVAAYHASKAALDEILRSWRAEHPELPVIRVSIGPTEGTEILRGADRDLLADLYRVWAQEGQIPAEMSAVEDVANALLSFIAVARANPTVVSDIVHLAPRTGSKQV
;
A
#
# COMPACT_ATOMS: atom_id res chain seq x y z
N MET A 1 43.36 -3.21 -25.77
CA MET A 1 42.70 -4.47 -26.08
C MET A 1 41.40 -4.15 -26.81
N ARG A 2 41.45 -4.01 -28.10
CA ARG A 2 40.32 -3.76 -29.02
C ARG A 2 39.97 -5.09 -29.70
N GLN A 3 38.72 -5.26 -30.08
CA GLN A 3 38.02 -6.37 -30.75
C GLN A 3 37.30 -7.31 -29.76
N VAL A 4 35.95 -7.28 -29.71
CA VAL A 4 35.04 -8.08 -30.51
C VAL A 4 33.65 -7.43 -30.45
N LEU A 5 33.24 -6.72 -31.49
CA LEU A 5 31.84 -6.47 -31.81
C LEU A 5 31.56 -7.27 -33.08
N SER A 6 30.99 -8.45 -32.94
CA SER A 6 30.51 -9.22 -34.05
C SER A 6 29.18 -8.64 -34.53
N ASN A 7 29.15 -8.22 -35.81
CA ASN A 7 27.97 -7.80 -36.54
C ASN A 7 26.94 -8.93 -36.58
N HIS A 8 25.84 -8.78 -35.85
CA HIS A 8 24.60 -9.50 -36.15
C HIS A 8 23.66 -8.52 -36.84
N PRO A 9 23.17 -8.81 -38.04
CA PRO A 9 22.16 -7.98 -38.67
C PRO A 9 20.86 -8.03 -37.87
N ILE A 10 20.38 -6.85 -37.46
CA ILE A 10 19.07 -6.69 -36.82
C ILE A 10 18.04 -7.01 -37.89
N ASP A 11 17.29 -8.09 -37.72
CA ASP A 11 16.19 -8.44 -38.60
C ASP A 11 15.01 -7.48 -38.35
N HIS A 12 14.89 -6.46 -39.19
CA HIS A 12 13.84 -5.44 -39.14
C HIS A 12 12.41 -5.96 -39.27
N ARG A 13 12.20 -7.26 -39.52
CA ARG A 13 10.88 -7.87 -39.65
C ARG A 13 10.11 -8.01 -38.32
N PHE A 14 10.76 -7.82 -37.18
CA PHE A 14 10.11 -7.85 -35.89
C PHE A 14 9.35 -6.55 -35.51
N PHE A 15 9.56 -5.44 -36.23
CA PHE A 15 8.98 -4.14 -35.88
C PHE A 15 7.73 -3.72 -36.67
N PHE A 16 7.36 -4.43 -37.72
CA PHE A 16 6.18 -4.11 -38.54
C PHE A 16 5.28 -5.33 -38.74
N GLY A 17 4.75 -5.87 -37.64
CA GLY A 17 3.60 -6.75 -37.67
C GLY A 17 2.38 -5.95 -38.11
N ASN A 18 1.71 -6.43 -39.16
CA ASN A 18 0.54 -5.88 -39.81
C ASN A 18 -0.50 -5.38 -38.79
N ASN A 19 -0.60 -4.06 -38.61
CA ASN A 19 -1.61 -3.42 -37.75
C ASN A 19 -2.99 -3.48 -38.45
N GLY A 20 -3.61 -4.64 -38.41
CA GLY A 20 -5.06 -4.68 -38.43
C GLY A 20 -5.56 -4.05 -37.13
N ILE A 21 -6.16 -2.85 -37.22
CA ILE A 21 -6.90 -2.22 -36.12
C ILE A 21 -7.97 -3.24 -35.70
N ARG A 22 -7.71 -4.00 -34.63
CA ARG A 22 -8.73 -4.80 -33.95
C ARG A 22 -9.72 -3.78 -33.40
N GLN A 23 -10.92 -3.74 -33.95
CA GLN A 23 -12.06 -3.03 -33.34
C GLN A 23 -12.12 -3.48 -31.89
N GLY A 24 -12.00 -2.52 -30.95
CA GLY A 24 -11.96 -2.77 -29.52
C GLY A 24 -13.20 -3.59 -29.12
N ASN A 25 -12.95 -4.74 -28.51
CA ASN A 25 -14.00 -5.56 -27.93
C ASN A 25 -14.65 -4.73 -26.79
N PRO A 26 -15.94 -4.36 -26.84
CA PRO A 26 -16.58 -3.51 -25.83
C PRO A 26 -16.56 -4.09 -24.40
N GLY A 27 -16.13 -5.34 -24.22
CA GLY A 27 -15.93 -5.97 -22.90
C GLY A 27 -14.54 -5.73 -22.28
N MET A 28 -13.63 -4.97 -22.91
CA MET A 28 -12.26 -4.80 -22.40
C MET A 28 -12.15 -3.68 -21.36
N SER A 29 -13.00 -2.65 -21.40
CA SER A 29 -13.03 -1.60 -20.38
C SER A 29 -13.59 -2.09 -19.04
N ASP A 30 -14.55 -3.01 -19.04
CA ASP A 30 -15.17 -3.55 -17.83
C ASP A 30 -14.25 -4.57 -17.10
N ARG A 31 -13.36 -5.24 -17.82
CA ARG A 31 -12.42 -6.20 -17.22
C ARG A 31 -11.28 -5.50 -16.45
N GLN A 32 -10.87 -4.31 -16.87
CA GLN A 32 -9.71 -3.60 -16.29
C GLN A 32 -10.01 -2.92 -14.94
N SER A 33 -11.28 -2.75 -14.57
CA SER A 33 -11.68 -2.14 -13.30
C SER A 33 -12.45 -3.08 -12.37
N ASN A 34 -12.66 -4.33 -12.77
CA ASN A 34 -13.52 -5.26 -12.06
C ASN A 34 -12.76 -6.00 -10.95
N ILE A 35 -13.16 -5.74 -9.70
CA ILE A 35 -12.71 -6.47 -8.50
C ILE A 35 -13.84 -7.27 -7.86
N THR A 36 -14.96 -7.43 -8.55
CA THR A 36 -16.12 -8.19 -8.06
C THR A 36 -15.72 -9.62 -7.69
N GLY A 37 -16.10 -10.04 -6.50
CA GLY A 37 -15.76 -11.35 -5.95
C GLY A 37 -14.32 -11.49 -5.45
N ASN A 38 -13.46 -10.48 -5.61
CA ASN A 38 -12.09 -10.53 -5.09
C ASN A 38 -12.10 -10.68 -3.56
N ARG A 39 -11.27 -11.57 -3.05
CA ARG A 39 -11.08 -11.88 -1.64
C ARG A 39 -9.91 -11.03 -1.13
N MET A 40 -10.23 -9.99 -0.38
CA MET A 40 -9.27 -8.96 0.02
C MET A 40 -9.07 -8.94 1.53
N LEU A 41 -7.82 -9.03 1.98
CA LEU A 41 -7.43 -8.75 3.37
C LEU A 41 -6.86 -7.33 3.45
N VAL A 42 -7.54 -6.47 4.22
CA VAL A 42 -7.13 -5.07 4.42
C VAL A 42 -6.60 -4.88 5.83
N ILE A 43 -5.32 -4.63 5.97
CA ILE A 43 -4.62 -4.44 7.23
C ILE A 43 -4.42 -2.95 7.48
N GLY A 44 -4.84 -2.47 8.66
CA GLY A 44 -4.97 -1.05 8.98
C GLY A 44 -6.35 -0.50 8.64
N ALA A 45 -7.38 -1.35 8.58
CA ALA A 45 -8.73 -1.00 8.11
C ALA A 45 -9.58 -0.21 9.12
N SER A 46 -9.09 0.08 10.35
CA SER A 46 -9.89 0.78 11.35
C SER A 46 -10.02 2.28 11.11
N SER A 47 -9.23 2.88 10.23
CA SER A 47 -9.28 4.32 9.90
C SER A 47 -8.58 4.66 8.58
N GLY A 48 -8.67 5.91 8.17
CA GLY A 48 -7.91 6.49 7.06
C GLY A 48 -8.04 5.70 5.77
N ILE A 49 -6.92 5.52 5.08
CA ILE A 49 -6.84 4.91 3.74
C ILE A 49 -7.35 3.46 3.74
N GLY A 50 -7.00 2.66 4.75
CA GLY A 50 -7.44 1.27 4.83
C GLY A 50 -8.95 1.14 4.98
N LYS A 51 -9.58 1.98 5.82
CA LYS A 51 -11.03 2.05 5.97
C LYS A 51 -11.71 2.49 4.67
N ALA A 52 -11.26 3.58 4.06
CA ALA A 52 -11.83 4.09 2.81
C ALA A 52 -11.70 3.07 1.67
N LEU A 53 -10.55 2.38 1.58
CA LEU A 53 -10.32 1.32 0.59
C LEU A 53 -11.26 0.14 0.81
N ALA A 54 -11.46 -0.32 2.05
CA ALA A 54 -12.35 -1.44 2.34
C ALA A 54 -13.81 -1.12 1.94
N ILE A 55 -14.28 0.10 2.24
CA ILE A 55 -15.60 0.58 1.83
C ILE A 55 -15.74 0.61 0.31
N ALA A 56 -14.76 1.20 -0.37
CA ALA A 56 -14.79 1.31 -1.83
C ALA A 56 -14.63 -0.05 -2.54
N ALA A 57 -13.88 -0.99 -1.95
CA ALA A 57 -13.74 -2.36 -2.46
C ALA A 57 -15.05 -3.13 -2.35
N ASN A 58 -15.70 -3.08 -1.19
CA ASN A 58 -17.00 -3.72 -0.97
C ASN A 58 -18.07 -3.15 -1.91
N ALA A 59 -18.14 -1.82 -2.08
CA ALA A 59 -19.06 -1.17 -3.02
C ALA A 59 -18.88 -1.62 -4.48
N ARG A 60 -17.68 -2.15 -4.83
CA ARG A 60 -17.36 -2.75 -6.14
C ARG A 60 -17.51 -4.28 -6.15
N GLY A 61 -18.13 -4.86 -5.12
CA GLY A 61 -18.44 -6.28 -5.02
C GLY A 61 -17.29 -7.18 -4.56
N ALA A 62 -16.21 -6.63 -4.00
CA ALA A 62 -15.17 -7.44 -3.36
C ALA A 62 -15.63 -7.94 -1.99
N ARG A 63 -15.17 -9.12 -1.59
CA ARG A 63 -15.29 -9.65 -0.24
C ARG A 63 -14.12 -9.17 0.60
N VAL A 64 -14.40 -8.49 1.71
CA VAL A 64 -13.36 -7.84 2.52
C VAL A 64 -13.24 -8.47 3.91
N ALA A 65 -12.01 -8.78 4.33
CA ALA A 65 -11.63 -9.04 5.70
C ALA A 65 -10.83 -7.85 6.22
N LEU A 66 -11.21 -7.34 7.39
CA LEU A 66 -10.68 -6.13 8.00
C LEU A 66 -9.81 -6.52 9.18
N ALA A 67 -8.55 -6.07 9.20
CA ALA A 67 -7.64 -6.35 10.29
C ALA A 67 -7.02 -5.07 10.84
N ALA A 68 -7.06 -4.89 12.16
CA ALA A 68 -6.38 -3.84 12.91
C ALA A 68 -6.52 -4.09 14.43
N ARG A 69 -5.83 -3.29 15.25
CA ARG A 69 -5.86 -3.41 16.71
C ARG A 69 -7.21 -3.03 17.36
N ARG A 70 -7.98 -2.15 16.72
CA ARG A 70 -9.26 -1.63 17.26
C ARG A 70 -10.42 -2.47 16.76
N ILE A 71 -10.67 -3.59 17.43
CA ILE A 71 -11.69 -4.56 17.00
C ILE A 71 -13.12 -3.99 17.05
N ASP A 72 -13.42 -3.12 17.98
CA ASP A 72 -14.70 -2.43 18.11
C ASP A 72 -15.06 -1.62 16.85
N LEU A 73 -14.11 -0.86 16.33
CA LEU A 73 -14.29 -0.09 15.08
C LEU A 73 -14.39 -1.01 13.86
N LEU A 74 -13.64 -2.12 13.85
CA LEU A 74 -13.68 -3.08 12.76
C LEU A 74 -15.00 -3.84 12.73
N SER A 75 -15.54 -4.25 13.88
CA SER A 75 -16.79 -5.01 13.98
C SER A 75 -17.95 -4.20 13.40
N THR A 76 -18.07 -2.92 13.79
CA THR A 76 -19.08 -2.02 13.24
C THR A 76 -18.94 -1.86 11.72
N LEU A 77 -17.71 -1.71 11.22
CA LEU A 77 -17.46 -1.59 9.78
C LEU A 77 -17.74 -2.89 9.03
N ALA A 78 -17.33 -4.04 9.60
CA ALA A 78 -17.54 -5.35 9.00
C ALA A 78 -19.03 -5.69 8.84
N GLU A 79 -19.86 -5.36 9.83
CA GLU A 79 -21.32 -5.49 9.73
C GLU A 79 -21.91 -4.69 8.56
N GLN A 80 -21.44 -3.45 8.37
CA GLN A 80 -21.87 -2.59 7.25
C GLN A 80 -21.47 -3.13 5.89
N LEU A 81 -20.34 -3.85 5.81
CA LEU A 81 -19.76 -4.32 4.55
C LEU A 81 -20.03 -5.83 4.29
N ASP A 82 -20.83 -6.50 5.13
CA ASP A 82 -20.97 -7.97 5.09
C ASP A 82 -19.59 -8.67 5.03
N GLY A 83 -18.63 -8.12 5.77
CA GLY A 83 -17.24 -8.56 5.84
C GLY A 83 -16.91 -9.32 7.12
N SER A 84 -15.63 -9.46 7.42
CA SER A 84 -15.16 -10.01 8.69
C SER A 84 -14.17 -9.08 9.37
N ALA A 85 -14.21 -9.03 10.71
CA ALA A 85 -13.32 -8.24 11.55
C ALA A 85 -12.36 -9.15 12.30
N HIS A 86 -11.06 -8.78 12.31
CA HIS A 86 -9.99 -9.51 12.95
C HIS A 86 -9.13 -8.55 13.76
N GLU A 87 -8.99 -8.82 15.06
CA GLU A 87 -8.02 -8.08 15.88
C GLU A 87 -6.61 -8.48 15.47
N LEU A 88 -5.77 -7.50 15.14
CA LEU A 88 -4.40 -7.74 14.71
C LEU A 88 -3.47 -6.62 15.14
N ASP A 89 -2.49 -6.96 15.95
CA ASP A 89 -1.26 -6.18 16.08
C ASP A 89 -0.20 -6.74 15.12
N VAL A 90 0.21 -5.95 14.15
CA VAL A 90 1.19 -6.37 13.14
C VAL A 90 2.63 -6.44 13.68
N SER A 91 2.86 -6.10 14.94
CA SER A 91 4.12 -6.37 15.63
C SER A 91 4.18 -7.76 16.28
N ASP A 92 3.07 -8.50 16.29
CA ASP A 92 2.97 -9.87 16.79
C ASP A 92 2.95 -10.88 15.62
N PRO A 93 4.05 -11.63 15.40
CA PRO A 93 4.12 -12.61 14.31
C PRO A 93 3.10 -13.74 14.41
N GLN A 94 2.77 -14.19 15.64
CA GLN A 94 1.82 -15.28 15.82
C GLN A 94 0.40 -14.82 15.52
N ALA A 95 0.04 -13.60 15.92
CA ALA A 95 -1.24 -13.00 15.56
C ALA A 95 -1.37 -12.83 14.04
N ILE A 96 -0.31 -12.43 13.33
CA ILE A 96 -0.30 -12.34 11.87
C ILE A 96 -0.60 -13.70 11.24
N GLU A 97 0.13 -14.74 11.62
CA GLU A 97 -0.04 -16.10 11.07
C GLU A 97 -1.47 -16.62 11.31
N SER A 98 -1.99 -16.46 12.53
CA SER A 98 -3.33 -16.88 12.88
C SER A 98 -4.41 -16.17 12.06
N VAL A 99 -4.36 -14.83 12.00
CA VAL A 99 -5.37 -14.04 11.28
C VAL A 99 -5.34 -14.30 9.78
N VAL A 100 -4.14 -14.36 9.19
CA VAL A 100 -4.02 -14.63 7.74
C VAL A 100 -4.54 -16.01 7.39
N ALA A 101 -4.20 -17.04 8.17
CA ALA A 101 -4.68 -18.41 7.95
C ALA A 101 -6.20 -18.51 8.09
N ASP A 102 -6.79 -17.88 9.13
CA ASP A 102 -8.24 -17.87 9.35
C ASP A 102 -8.99 -17.18 8.19
N VAL A 103 -8.53 -16.01 7.75
CA VAL A 103 -9.13 -15.30 6.61
C VAL A 103 -9.00 -16.11 5.33
N ALA A 104 -7.83 -16.70 5.07
CA ALA A 104 -7.60 -17.52 3.89
C ALA A 104 -8.49 -18.77 3.87
N ALA A 105 -8.65 -19.44 5.00
CA ALA A 105 -9.55 -20.59 5.13
C ALA A 105 -11.02 -20.19 4.89
N ARG A 106 -11.47 -19.07 5.49
CA ARG A 106 -12.82 -18.54 5.34
C ARG A 106 -13.15 -18.15 3.90
N PHE A 107 -12.19 -17.59 3.18
CA PHE A 107 -12.39 -17.13 1.80
C PHE A 107 -12.05 -18.19 0.74
N GLY A 108 -11.32 -19.23 1.10
CA GLY A 108 -10.77 -20.21 0.15
C GLY A 108 -9.59 -19.65 -0.65
N GLY A 109 -8.76 -18.81 -0.02
CA GLY A 109 -7.61 -18.12 -0.60
C GLY A 109 -7.75 -16.61 -0.65
N LEU A 110 -6.69 -15.93 -1.08
CA LEU A 110 -6.59 -14.46 -1.11
C LEU A 110 -6.26 -13.97 -2.52
N ASP A 111 -6.98 -12.97 -3.00
CA ASP A 111 -6.77 -12.32 -4.30
C ASP A 111 -6.00 -11.01 -4.17
N ALA A 112 -6.12 -10.33 -3.02
CA ALA A 112 -5.35 -9.14 -2.72
C ALA A 112 -5.08 -9.00 -1.22
N ILE A 113 -3.88 -8.51 -0.90
CA ILE A 113 -3.53 -8.01 0.42
C ILE A 113 -3.21 -6.54 0.32
N VAL A 114 -3.79 -5.77 1.22
CA VAL A 114 -3.52 -4.33 1.32
C VAL A 114 -3.00 -4.02 2.72
N PHE A 115 -1.76 -3.55 2.80
CA PHE A 115 -1.12 -3.18 4.07
C PHE A 115 -1.03 -1.66 4.18
N THR A 116 -1.82 -1.09 5.10
CA THR A 116 -1.86 0.36 5.37
C THR A 116 -1.57 0.71 6.83
N SER A 117 -1.26 -0.28 7.69
CA SER A 117 -0.88 0.00 9.07
C SER A 117 0.43 0.79 9.14
N ALA A 118 0.46 1.76 10.06
CA ALA A 118 1.67 2.49 10.37
C ALA A 118 1.68 2.98 11.82
N ALA A 119 2.88 2.98 12.43
CA ALA A 119 3.21 3.74 13.62
C ALA A 119 3.97 5.00 13.20
N VAL A 120 3.51 6.16 13.67
CA VAL A 120 4.10 7.47 13.35
C VAL A 120 4.35 8.21 14.67
N PRO A 121 5.45 7.91 15.39
CA PRO A 121 5.82 8.66 16.57
C PRO A 121 6.34 10.04 16.18
N PHE A 122 5.96 11.05 16.96
CA PHE A 122 6.48 12.40 16.87
C PHE A 122 7.42 12.66 18.06
N ALA A 123 8.70 12.81 17.79
CA ALA A 123 9.74 13.14 18.74
C ALA A 123 10.97 13.69 18.01
N LEU A 124 11.76 14.58 18.63
CA LEU A 124 13.06 14.91 18.10
C LEU A 124 13.95 13.66 18.09
N ILE A 125 14.95 13.62 17.24
CA ILE A 125 15.75 12.40 17.05
C ILE A 125 16.51 12.02 18.33
N GLU A 126 17.02 13.01 19.08
CA GLU A 126 17.71 12.85 20.36
C GLU A 126 16.79 12.39 21.49
N ASP A 127 15.48 12.67 21.40
CA ASP A 127 14.46 12.30 22.38
C ASP A 127 13.75 10.98 22.04
N THR A 128 14.05 10.41 20.88
CA THR A 128 13.44 9.15 20.44
C THR A 128 14.15 7.96 21.09
N ASP A 129 13.49 7.31 22.04
CA ASP A 129 14.06 6.15 22.74
C ASP A 129 14.15 4.89 21.86
N VAL A 130 14.98 3.92 22.27
CA VAL A 130 15.20 2.67 21.54
C VAL A 130 13.92 1.86 21.38
N THR A 131 13.02 1.87 22.35
CA THR A 131 11.75 1.14 22.29
C THR A 131 10.86 1.69 21.21
N THR A 132 10.78 3.02 21.09
CA THR A 132 10.04 3.71 20.04
C THR A 132 10.60 3.37 18.63
N TRP A 133 11.94 3.37 18.48
CA TRP A 133 12.59 2.93 17.24
C TRP A 133 12.20 1.50 16.89
N LEU A 134 12.41 0.56 17.80
CA LEU A 134 12.15 -0.87 17.56
C LEU A 134 10.67 -1.14 17.26
N HIS A 135 9.76 -0.52 18.03
CA HIS A 135 8.32 -0.65 17.77
C HIS A 135 7.93 -0.11 16.37
N THR A 136 8.46 1.06 16.00
CA THR A 136 8.16 1.66 14.69
C THR A 136 8.64 0.76 13.54
N TYR A 137 9.83 0.17 13.67
CA TYR A 137 10.33 -0.81 12.69
C TYR A 137 9.51 -2.09 12.68
N ALA A 138 9.15 -2.61 13.85
CA ALA A 138 8.33 -3.82 13.98
C ALA A 138 6.99 -3.65 13.26
N VAL A 139 6.31 -2.50 13.43
CA VAL A 139 5.02 -2.22 12.79
C VAL A 139 5.18 -1.93 11.30
N ASN A 140 6.07 -0.98 10.93
CA ASN A 140 6.06 -0.39 9.59
C ASN A 140 6.82 -1.21 8.55
N ALA A 141 7.83 -1.97 8.96
CA ALA A 141 8.73 -2.70 8.07
C ALA A 141 8.62 -4.21 8.26
N VAL A 142 8.93 -4.71 9.45
CA VAL A 142 8.95 -6.15 9.74
C VAL A 142 7.55 -6.75 9.67
N GLY A 143 6.53 -6.08 10.25
CA GLY A 143 5.14 -6.51 10.22
C GLY A 143 4.60 -6.64 8.78
N ALA A 144 4.90 -5.70 7.90
CA ALA A 144 4.51 -5.80 6.49
C ALA A 144 5.14 -7.03 5.81
N SER A 145 6.44 -7.28 6.05
CA SER A 145 7.13 -8.48 5.52
C SER A 145 6.54 -9.76 6.07
N HIS A 146 6.24 -9.82 7.37
CA HIS A 146 5.61 -10.99 7.99
C HIS A 146 4.21 -11.28 7.45
N VAL A 147 3.42 -10.24 7.19
CA VAL A 147 2.11 -10.40 6.53
C VAL A 147 2.26 -11.02 5.15
N LEU A 148 3.22 -10.54 4.34
CA LEU A 148 3.48 -11.13 3.03
C LEU A 148 3.90 -12.60 3.15
N ARG A 149 4.79 -12.92 4.09
CA ARG A 149 5.24 -14.28 4.37
C ARG A 149 4.11 -15.21 4.76
N ALA A 150 3.26 -14.80 5.70
CA ALA A 150 2.11 -15.59 6.15
C ALA A 150 1.08 -15.79 5.02
N ALA A 151 0.92 -14.80 4.17
CA ALA A 151 -0.07 -14.82 3.10
C ALA A 151 0.37 -15.62 1.86
N LEU A 152 1.66 -15.67 1.58
CA LEU A 152 2.21 -16.27 0.35
C LEU A 152 1.62 -17.67 0.03
N PRO A 153 1.50 -18.63 0.99
CA PRO A 153 0.92 -19.94 0.70
C PRO A 153 -0.58 -19.92 0.37
N HIS A 154 -1.26 -18.83 0.62
CA HIS A 154 -2.70 -18.67 0.48
C HIS A 154 -3.10 -17.75 -0.67
N MET A 155 -2.12 -17.16 -1.36
CA MET A 155 -2.36 -16.28 -2.49
C MET A 155 -2.86 -17.08 -3.69
N ALA A 156 -3.94 -16.61 -4.32
CA ALA A 156 -4.46 -17.19 -5.55
C ALA A 156 -3.57 -16.82 -6.75
N ASP A 157 -3.76 -17.51 -7.87
CA ASP A 157 -3.14 -17.13 -9.14
C ASP A 157 -3.50 -15.67 -9.46
N ASN A 158 -2.50 -14.89 -9.89
CA ASN A 158 -2.61 -13.46 -10.16
C ASN A 158 -3.04 -12.61 -8.95
N ALA A 159 -2.78 -13.09 -7.73
CA ALA A 159 -2.98 -12.28 -6.53
C ALA A 159 -1.97 -11.13 -6.49
N VAL A 160 -2.31 -10.08 -5.72
CA VAL A 160 -1.52 -8.85 -5.62
C VAL A 160 -1.34 -8.47 -4.16
N ALA A 161 -0.14 -8.08 -3.80
CA ALA A 161 0.14 -7.42 -2.54
C ALA A 161 0.38 -5.92 -2.76
N LEU A 162 -0.40 -5.07 -2.10
CA LEU A 162 -0.25 -3.62 -2.13
C LEU A 162 0.18 -3.13 -0.75
N VAL A 163 1.32 -2.44 -0.67
CA VAL A 163 1.91 -2.01 0.59
C VAL A 163 2.13 -0.49 0.58
N ALA A 164 1.51 0.19 1.56
CA ALA A 164 1.62 1.62 1.71
C ALA A 164 2.98 2.01 2.29
N SER A 165 3.75 2.74 1.50
CA SER A 165 4.96 3.46 1.90
C SER A 165 4.67 4.96 2.03
N SER A 166 5.68 5.80 2.01
CA SER A 166 5.55 7.24 2.18
C SER A 166 6.25 8.01 1.08
N HIS A 167 5.64 9.11 0.67
CA HIS A 167 6.25 10.10 -0.21
C HIS A 167 7.47 10.78 0.43
N ASP A 168 7.54 10.76 1.77
CA ASP A 168 8.62 11.40 2.52
C ASP A 168 9.89 10.54 2.66
N VAL A 169 9.92 9.31 2.11
CA VAL A 169 11.15 8.53 2.04
C VAL A 169 12.22 9.30 1.24
N GLY A 170 13.38 9.52 1.85
CA GLY A 170 14.45 10.35 1.29
C GLY A 170 14.22 11.87 1.42
N ARG A 171 13.17 12.31 2.13
CA ARG A 171 12.84 13.71 2.39
C ARG A 171 12.65 13.91 3.89
N PRO A 172 13.72 13.94 4.68
CA PRO A 172 13.61 13.99 6.14
C PRO A 172 12.94 15.28 6.60
N ARG A 173 12.07 15.14 7.62
CA ARG A 173 11.48 16.25 8.36
C ARG A 173 11.81 16.10 9.83
N ALA A 174 11.93 17.21 10.54
CA ALA A 174 12.09 17.20 11.98
C ALA A 174 10.94 16.47 12.67
N GLY A 175 11.23 15.76 13.75
CA GLY A 175 10.24 15.12 14.61
C GLY A 175 9.63 13.81 14.12
N VAL A 176 10.07 13.25 12.97
CA VAL A 176 9.51 12.00 12.40
C VAL A 176 10.59 11.02 11.94
N ALA A 177 11.77 11.07 12.55
CA ALA A 177 12.94 10.30 12.11
C ALA A 177 12.69 8.78 12.11
N ALA A 178 12.13 8.23 13.19
CA ALA A 178 11.86 6.78 13.30
C ALA A 178 10.88 6.30 12.21
N TYR A 179 9.83 7.09 11.93
CA TYR A 179 8.88 6.78 10.85
C TYR A 179 9.58 6.76 9.48
N HIS A 180 10.32 7.81 9.12
CA HIS A 180 10.99 7.90 7.81
C HIS A 180 11.98 6.76 7.60
N ALA A 181 12.80 6.48 8.61
CA ALA A 181 13.77 5.40 8.55
C ALA A 181 13.09 4.03 8.41
N SER A 182 11.98 3.79 9.13
CA SER A 182 11.21 2.55 9.00
C SER A 182 10.57 2.38 7.61
N LYS A 183 10.10 3.47 7.00
CA LYS A 183 9.55 3.43 5.63
C LYS A 183 10.64 3.25 4.57
N ALA A 184 11.84 3.76 4.79
CA ALA A 184 12.99 3.49 3.93
C ALA A 184 13.40 2.00 4.02
N ALA A 185 13.42 1.43 5.24
CA ALA A 185 13.66 0.00 5.43
C ALA A 185 12.57 -0.86 4.77
N LEU A 186 11.29 -0.47 4.90
CA LEU A 186 10.19 -1.14 4.20
C LEU A 186 10.42 -1.15 2.68
N ASP A 187 10.80 -0.02 2.10
CA ASP A 187 11.02 0.08 0.66
C ASP A 187 12.09 -0.92 0.17
N GLU A 188 13.16 -1.13 0.94
CA GLU A 188 14.20 -2.10 0.61
C GLU A 188 13.74 -3.55 0.80
N ILE A 189 13.00 -3.82 1.88
CA ILE A 189 12.36 -5.13 2.10
C ILE A 189 11.45 -5.49 0.92
N LEU A 190 10.65 -4.56 0.43
CA LEU A 190 9.76 -4.83 -0.72
C LEU A 190 10.51 -5.05 -2.03
N ARG A 191 11.71 -4.46 -2.21
CA ARG A 191 12.60 -4.81 -3.34
C ARG A 191 13.09 -6.24 -3.25
N SER A 192 13.49 -6.69 -2.05
CA SER A 192 13.91 -8.07 -1.81
C SER A 192 12.77 -9.06 -2.07
N TRP A 193 11.56 -8.76 -1.58
CA TRP A 193 10.38 -9.56 -1.89
C TRP A 193 10.14 -9.76 -3.39
N ARG A 194 10.23 -8.70 -4.18
CA ARG A 194 10.08 -8.80 -5.64
C ARG A 194 11.19 -9.58 -6.32
N ALA A 195 12.42 -9.51 -5.79
CA ALA A 195 13.56 -10.25 -6.33
C ALA A 195 13.44 -11.76 -6.06
N GLU A 196 12.92 -12.14 -4.89
CA GLU A 196 12.79 -13.54 -4.46
C GLU A 196 11.48 -14.20 -4.91
N HIS A 197 10.41 -13.39 -5.13
CA HIS A 197 9.07 -13.84 -5.50
C HIS A 197 8.55 -13.05 -6.72
N PRO A 198 9.16 -13.23 -7.90
CA PRO A 198 8.75 -12.51 -9.12
C PRO A 198 7.34 -12.88 -9.60
N GLU A 199 6.79 -14.02 -9.14
CA GLU A 199 5.42 -14.47 -9.43
C GLU A 199 4.37 -13.69 -8.65
N LEU A 200 4.73 -13.05 -7.51
CA LEU A 200 3.82 -12.25 -6.70
C LEU A 200 4.05 -10.75 -6.98
N PRO A 201 3.12 -10.06 -7.64
CA PRO A 201 3.19 -8.61 -7.78
C PRO A 201 3.09 -7.92 -6.41
N VAL A 202 4.23 -7.42 -5.92
CA VAL A 202 4.30 -6.61 -4.70
C VAL A 202 4.40 -5.14 -5.09
N ILE A 203 3.29 -4.42 -5.01
CA ILE A 203 3.18 -3.01 -5.38
C ILE A 203 3.49 -2.15 -4.16
N ARG A 204 4.59 -1.40 -4.23
CA ARG A 204 4.91 -0.35 -3.28
C ARG A 204 4.18 0.94 -3.66
N VAL A 205 3.37 1.48 -2.76
CA VAL A 205 2.71 2.76 -3.00
C VAL A 205 3.32 3.85 -2.13
N SER A 206 3.97 4.80 -2.75
CA SER A 206 4.45 6.03 -2.11
C SER A 206 3.28 7.02 -2.01
N ILE A 207 2.72 7.18 -0.81
CA ILE A 207 1.54 8.01 -0.58
C ILE A 207 1.96 9.35 0.00
N GLY A 208 1.51 10.42 -0.64
CA GLY A 208 1.72 11.80 -0.21
C GLY A 208 0.72 12.27 0.86
N PRO A 209 0.72 13.55 1.18
CA PRO A 209 -0.20 14.13 2.16
C PRO A 209 -1.65 13.82 1.81
N THR A 210 -2.35 13.21 2.76
CA THR A 210 -3.72 12.72 2.59
C THR A 210 -4.55 13.15 3.79
N GLU A 211 -5.64 13.87 3.56
CA GLU A 211 -6.60 14.25 4.59
C GLU A 211 -7.49 13.06 5.00
N GLY A 212 -8.23 13.17 6.10
CA GLY A 212 -9.07 12.10 6.59
C GLY A 212 -8.32 10.92 7.21
N THR A 213 -7.01 11.06 7.45
CA THR A 213 -6.19 10.07 8.16
C THR A 213 -5.99 10.44 9.63
N GLU A 214 -5.68 9.45 10.46
CA GLU A 214 -5.38 9.65 11.89
C GLU A 214 -3.87 9.72 12.18
N ILE A 215 -3.07 10.20 11.23
CA ILE A 215 -1.60 10.18 11.35
C ILE A 215 -1.08 10.98 12.57
N LEU A 216 -1.81 12.00 12.99
CA LEU A 216 -1.47 12.84 14.14
C LEU A 216 -2.10 12.37 15.45
N ARG A 217 -2.78 11.21 15.46
CA ARG A 217 -3.48 10.72 16.65
C ARG A 217 -2.49 10.40 17.78
N GLY A 218 -2.74 11.01 18.94
CA GLY A 218 -1.91 10.81 20.15
C GLY A 218 -0.60 11.59 20.17
N ALA A 219 -0.34 12.43 19.16
CA ALA A 219 0.82 13.31 19.17
C ALA A 219 0.66 14.44 20.20
N ASP A 220 1.75 14.82 20.84
CA ASP A 220 1.80 15.98 21.71
C ASP A 220 1.53 17.27 20.91
N ARG A 221 0.60 18.11 21.40
CA ARG A 221 0.15 19.29 20.68
C ARG A 221 1.18 20.41 20.65
N ASP A 222 1.94 20.58 21.72
CA ASP A 222 2.93 21.63 21.82
C ASP A 222 4.13 21.29 20.93
N LEU A 223 4.59 20.05 20.99
CA LEU A 223 5.60 19.55 20.06
C LEU A 223 5.15 19.69 18.59
N LEU A 224 3.92 19.31 18.25
CA LEU A 224 3.42 19.46 16.89
C LEU A 224 3.41 20.91 16.44
N ALA A 225 3.03 21.87 17.32
CA ALA A 225 3.05 23.29 16.99
C ALA A 225 4.47 23.79 16.70
N ASP A 226 5.46 23.29 17.43
CA ASP A 226 6.87 23.60 17.19
C ASP A 226 7.37 22.99 15.87
N LEU A 227 7.05 21.73 15.61
CA LEU A 227 7.39 21.03 14.37
C LEU A 227 6.74 21.72 13.15
N TYR A 228 5.48 22.13 13.25
CA TYR A 228 4.80 22.86 12.16
C TYR A 228 5.49 24.17 11.84
N ARG A 229 6.02 24.90 12.83
CA ARG A 229 6.82 26.11 12.59
C ARG A 229 8.11 25.82 11.81
N VAL A 230 8.82 24.76 12.21
CA VAL A 230 10.03 24.31 11.51
C VAL A 230 9.70 23.90 10.07
N TRP A 231 8.67 23.07 9.88
CA TRP A 231 8.26 22.61 8.55
C TRP A 231 7.80 23.75 7.64
N ALA A 232 7.18 24.80 8.20
CA ALA A 232 6.79 25.97 7.45
C ALA A 232 8.01 26.77 6.97
N GLN A 233 9.01 26.95 7.84
CA GLN A 233 10.26 27.63 7.49
C GLN A 233 11.04 26.90 6.40
N GLU A 234 11.02 25.56 6.43
CA GLU A 234 11.69 24.69 5.46
C GLU A 234 10.85 24.45 4.18
N GLY A 235 9.66 25.05 4.06
CA GLY A 235 8.77 24.83 2.91
C GLY A 235 8.24 23.39 2.81
N GLN A 236 8.15 22.69 3.94
CA GLN A 236 7.75 21.26 3.99
C GLN A 236 6.27 21.05 4.29
N ILE A 237 5.51 22.14 4.52
CA ILE A 237 4.06 22.05 4.68
C ILE A 237 3.45 21.90 3.28
N PRO A 238 2.66 20.82 3.04
CA PRO A 238 2.01 20.65 1.75
C PRO A 238 0.98 21.76 1.53
N ALA A 239 0.96 22.34 0.34
CA ALA A 239 -0.05 23.33 -0.04
C ALA A 239 -1.43 22.69 -0.24
N GLU A 240 -1.47 21.41 -0.60
CA GLU A 240 -2.68 20.66 -0.88
C GLU A 240 -2.54 19.23 -0.31
N MET A 241 -3.68 18.61 0.00
CA MET A 241 -3.77 17.22 0.44
C MET A 241 -4.72 16.44 -0.49
N SER A 242 -4.46 15.15 -0.67
CA SER A 242 -5.37 14.28 -1.40
C SER A 242 -6.55 13.88 -0.52
N ALA A 243 -7.75 13.80 -1.06
CA ALA A 243 -8.87 13.18 -0.36
C ALA A 243 -8.61 11.68 -0.16
N VAL A 244 -8.92 11.15 1.02
CA VAL A 244 -8.68 9.74 1.34
C VAL A 244 -9.44 8.79 0.42
N GLU A 245 -10.62 9.18 -0.03
CA GLU A 245 -11.47 8.43 -0.96
C GLU A 245 -10.81 8.34 -2.36
N ASP A 246 -10.20 9.41 -2.83
CA ASP A 246 -9.49 9.42 -4.12
C ASP A 246 -8.25 8.52 -4.08
N VAL A 247 -7.50 8.57 -2.97
CA VAL A 247 -6.36 7.66 -2.75
C VAL A 247 -6.85 6.22 -2.75
N ALA A 248 -7.91 5.90 -2.00
CA ALA A 248 -8.48 4.56 -1.93
C ALA A 248 -8.94 4.04 -3.31
N ASN A 249 -9.63 4.88 -4.07
CA ASN A 249 -10.10 4.55 -5.42
C ASN A 249 -8.94 4.30 -6.39
N ALA A 250 -7.87 5.10 -6.31
CA ALA A 250 -6.66 4.89 -7.11
C ALA A 250 -5.99 3.55 -6.76
N LEU A 251 -5.84 3.23 -5.48
CA LEU A 251 -5.27 1.96 -5.03
C LEU A 251 -6.04 0.75 -5.55
N LEU A 252 -7.38 0.79 -5.50
CA LEU A 252 -8.23 -0.27 -6.05
C LEU A 252 -8.06 -0.43 -7.57
N SER A 253 -7.88 0.67 -8.27
CA SER A 253 -7.64 0.63 -9.71
C SER A 253 -6.30 -0.04 -10.04
N PHE A 254 -5.25 0.20 -9.27
CA PHE A 254 -3.97 -0.51 -9.44
C PHE A 254 -4.09 -2.01 -9.14
N ILE A 255 -4.82 -2.40 -8.10
CA ILE A 255 -5.10 -3.82 -7.82
C ILE A 255 -5.83 -4.47 -8.99
N ALA A 256 -6.88 -3.84 -9.50
CA ALA A 256 -7.66 -4.35 -10.63
C ALA A 256 -6.80 -4.51 -11.90
N VAL A 257 -6.00 -3.49 -12.23
CA VAL A 257 -5.10 -3.52 -13.40
C VAL A 257 -4.05 -4.61 -13.27
N ALA A 258 -3.40 -4.74 -12.12
CA ALA A 258 -2.37 -5.76 -11.89
C ALA A 258 -2.94 -7.17 -12.02
N ARG A 259 -4.12 -7.42 -11.45
CA ARG A 259 -4.80 -8.73 -11.56
C ARG A 259 -5.27 -9.06 -12.97
N ALA A 260 -5.73 -8.05 -13.71
CA ALA A 260 -6.19 -8.23 -15.10
C ALA A 260 -5.04 -8.43 -16.11
N ASN A 261 -3.81 -8.05 -15.74
CA ASN A 261 -2.65 -8.06 -16.64
C ASN A 261 -1.47 -8.80 -16.00
N PRO A 262 -1.52 -10.12 -15.85
CA PRO A 262 -0.53 -10.91 -15.10
C PRO A 262 0.89 -10.89 -15.69
N THR A 263 1.05 -10.41 -16.90
CA THR A 263 2.37 -10.25 -17.55
C THR A 263 2.98 -8.86 -17.37
N VAL A 264 2.25 -7.95 -16.67
CA VAL A 264 2.70 -6.57 -16.43
C VAL A 264 2.84 -6.38 -14.92
N VAL A 265 4.00 -5.96 -14.47
CA VAL A 265 4.29 -5.67 -13.06
C VAL A 265 4.40 -4.16 -12.87
N SER A 266 3.59 -3.62 -11.95
CA SER A 266 3.80 -2.28 -11.39
C SER A 266 4.47 -2.47 -10.03
N ASP A 267 5.73 -2.11 -9.90
CA ASP A 267 6.48 -2.28 -8.66
C ASP A 267 6.41 -1.04 -7.76
N ILE A 268 6.29 0.16 -8.35
CA ILE A 268 6.24 1.44 -7.65
C ILE A 268 5.11 2.31 -8.21
N VAL A 269 4.25 2.80 -7.31
CA VAL A 269 3.23 3.79 -7.62
C VAL A 269 3.44 5.00 -6.72
N HIS A 270 3.38 6.20 -7.29
CA HIS A 270 3.43 7.47 -6.55
C HIS A 270 2.07 8.14 -6.60
N LEU A 271 1.47 8.38 -5.44
CA LEU A 271 0.25 9.15 -5.28
C LEU A 271 0.58 10.43 -4.50
N ALA A 272 0.31 11.58 -5.10
CA ALA A 272 0.53 12.88 -4.49
C ALA A 272 -0.62 13.82 -4.88
N PRO A 273 -0.90 14.85 -4.08
CA PRO A 273 -1.88 15.87 -4.43
C PRO A 273 -1.54 16.52 -5.78
N ARG A 274 -2.55 16.90 -6.54
CA ARG A 274 -2.35 17.72 -7.74
C ARG A 274 -1.98 19.13 -7.30
N THR A 275 -0.80 19.61 -7.71
CA THR A 275 -0.40 20.99 -7.50
C THR A 275 -1.06 21.88 -8.54
N GLY A 276 -1.73 22.97 -8.08
CA GLY A 276 -2.35 23.95 -8.97
C GLY A 276 -3.72 23.59 -9.51
N SER A 277 -4.43 22.63 -8.92
CA SER A 277 -5.86 22.46 -9.18
C SER A 277 -6.62 23.68 -8.65
N LYS A 278 -7.14 24.53 -9.54
CA LYS A 278 -8.14 25.50 -9.14
C LYS A 278 -9.31 24.72 -8.56
N GLN A 279 -9.67 24.98 -7.30
CA GLN A 279 -10.97 24.55 -6.76
C GLN A 279 -12.05 25.08 -7.72
N VAL A 280 -12.80 24.17 -8.32
CA VAL A 280 -13.99 24.47 -9.13
C VAL A 280 -15.19 24.56 -8.20
#